data_499cabd7631e579d4a7b7564b42985b1
#
_entry.id   499cabd7631e579d4a7b7564b42985b1
#
_cell.length_a   1.000
_cell.length_b   1.000
_cell.length_c   1.000
_cell.angle_alpha   90.00
_cell.angle_beta   90.00
_cell.angle_gamma   90.00
#
_symmetry.space_group_name_H-M   'P 1'
#
loop_
_entity.id
_entity.type
_entity.pdbx_description
1 polymer ?
#
loop_
_entity_poly.entity_id
_entity_poly.type
_entity_poly.pdbx_seq_one_letter_code
_entity_poly.pdbx_strand_id
1 'polypeptide(L)'
;VQTCALPILKKYQIADFIFGIHMEESLEIPENFKKFLIDTDEEVQVEYFLEVVDKLPELDGECVSQRIDLKVYKKDNLEYRRMNFMGMEESYGQYEEISQDQVKLYLKREFVHMINVDTVFVSLFAMEKRMLAKDAMVLHCSVLKVKSGVILFSGPSGIGKSTQAGLWMKYRKARVINGDRTLLKKENGRWMSLGWPICGSSEICYNEAYPVKAVIFLGQAEENDGRRLRYFDAIKAMISQITVNGWNPQFVEKIWNLTEDFAAQIPVFEYGCNMEEAAVDTLENLLLDILE
;
A
#
# COMPACT_ATOMS: atom_id res chain seq x y z
N VAL A 1 -21.13 -31.61 -15.60
CA VAL A 1 -20.43 -30.77 -16.60
C VAL A 1 -20.29 -29.39 -15.95
N GLN A 2 -19.15 -29.11 -15.35
CA GLN A 2 -18.82 -27.75 -14.90
C GLN A 2 -18.60 -26.93 -16.18
N THR A 3 -19.53 -26.05 -16.52
CA THR A 3 -19.31 -25.03 -17.53
C THR A 3 -18.25 -24.09 -16.98
N CYS A 4 -17.00 -24.27 -17.42
CA CYS A 4 -15.98 -23.24 -17.21
C CYS A 4 -16.48 -21.96 -17.88
N ALA A 5 -16.95 -20.99 -17.10
CA ALA A 5 -17.21 -19.66 -17.63
C ALA A 5 -15.89 -19.12 -18.19
N LEU A 6 -15.95 -18.54 -19.38
CA LEU A 6 -14.77 -17.88 -19.95
C LEU A 6 -14.33 -16.75 -19.01
N PRO A 7 -13.01 -16.58 -18.77
CA PRO A 7 -12.53 -15.50 -17.93
C PRO A 7 -12.93 -14.15 -18.54
N ILE A 8 -13.42 -13.27 -17.68
CA ILE A 8 -13.74 -11.89 -18.05
C ILE A 8 -12.52 -10.99 -17.76
N LEU A 9 -12.31 -10.02 -18.65
CA LEU A 9 -11.30 -8.97 -18.44
C LEU A 9 -11.96 -7.80 -17.70
N LYS A 10 -11.38 -7.41 -16.56
CA LYS A 10 -11.70 -6.16 -15.87
C LYS A 10 -10.45 -5.28 -15.82
N LYS A 11 -10.62 -3.99 -16.16
CA LYS A 11 -9.52 -3.02 -16.15
C LYS A 11 -9.55 -2.17 -14.87
N TYR A 12 -8.38 -1.91 -14.33
CA TYR A 12 -8.19 -1.14 -13.09
C TYR A 12 -7.13 -0.08 -13.30
N GLN A 13 -7.22 1.00 -12.52
CA GLN A 13 -6.24 2.06 -12.53
C GLN A 13 -5.83 2.46 -11.11
N ILE A 14 -4.52 2.44 -10.85
CA ILE A 14 -3.90 3.01 -9.64
C ILE A 14 -2.89 4.05 -10.10
N ALA A 15 -3.10 5.31 -9.75
CA ALA A 15 -2.36 6.44 -10.32
C ALA A 15 -2.40 6.44 -11.86
N ASP A 16 -1.23 6.40 -12.52
CA ASP A 16 -1.07 6.29 -13.97
C ASP A 16 -0.80 4.85 -14.46
N PHE A 17 -1.05 3.86 -13.61
CA PHE A 17 -0.89 2.45 -13.94
C PHE A 17 -2.24 1.80 -14.25
N ILE A 18 -2.47 1.50 -15.54
CA ILE A 18 -3.65 0.77 -16.01
C ILE A 18 -3.28 -0.69 -16.23
N PHE A 19 -4.04 -1.58 -15.64
CA PHE A 19 -3.80 -3.02 -15.74
C PHE A 19 -5.10 -3.81 -15.89
N GLY A 20 -5.00 -4.97 -16.51
CA GLY A 20 -6.12 -5.89 -16.72
C GLY A 20 -6.03 -7.11 -15.82
N ILE A 21 -7.17 -7.58 -15.34
CA ILE A 21 -7.28 -8.85 -14.64
C ILE A 21 -8.26 -9.74 -15.40
N HIS A 22 -7.77 -10.88 -15.91
CA HIS A 22 -8.57 -11.97 -16.44
C HIS A 22 -8.88 -12.93 -15.29
N MET A 23 -10.16 -13.13 -14.98
CA MET A 23 -10.60 -14.00 -13.90
C MET A 23 -12.00 -14.55 -14.14
N GLU A 24 -12.38 -15.61 -13.43
CA GLU A 24 -13.76 -16.11 -13.43
C GLU A 24 -14.70 -15.03 -12.89
N GLU A 25 -15.86 -14.86 -13.53
CA GLU A 25 -16.88 -13.87 -13.14
C GLU A 25 -17.43 -14.11 -11.73
N SER A 26 -17.43 -15.38 -11.30
CA SER A 26 -17.90 -15.81 -9.98
C SER A 26 -17.02 -15.39 -8.81
N LEU A 27 -15.79 -14.92 -9.07
CA LEU A 27 -14.87 -14.52 -8.02
C LEU A 27 -15.26 -13.16 -7.44
N GLU A 28 -15.56 -13.15 -6.14
CA GLU A 28 -15.79 -11.92 -5.39
C GLU A 28 -14.47 -11.27 -5.00
N ILE A 29 -14.27 -10.04 -5.47
CA ILE A 29 -13.10 -9.24 -5.16
C ILE A 29 -13.42 -8.19 -4.08
N PRO A 30 -12.42 -7.70 -3.33
CA PRO A 30 -12.64 -6.73 -2.25
C PRO A 30 -13.36 -5.46 -2.73
N GLU A 31 -14.31 -4.96 -1.95
CA GLU A 31 -15.06 -3.73 -2.26
C GLU A 31 -14.12 -2.51 -2.41
N ASN A 32 -13.06 -2.46 -1.63
CA ASN A 32 -12.07 -1.39 -1.75
C ASN A 32 -11.30 -1.45 -3.08
N PHE A 33 -11.05 -2.65 -3.61
CA PHE A 33 -10.39 -2.82 -4.90
C PHE A 33 -11.31 -2.43 -6.06
N LYS A 34 -12.61 -2.67 -5.94
CA LYS A 34 -13.60 -2.25 -6.95
C LYS A 34 -13.62 -0.73 -7.19
N LYS A 35 -13.21 0.08 -6.21
CA LYS A 35 -13.11 1.55 -6.34
C LYS A 35 -12.04 2.01 -7.35
N PHE A 36 -11.21 1.10 -7.80
CA PHE A 36 -10.16 1.34 -8.82
C PHE A 36 -10.54 0.77 -10.19
N LEU A 37 -11.73 0.16 -10.34
CA LEU A 37 -12.27 -0.31 -11.61
C LEU A 37 -12.52 0.88 -12.52
N ILE A 38 -12.12 0.74 -13.79
CA ILE A 38 -12.34 1.74 -14.84
C ILE A 38 -12.99 1.10 -16.06
N ASP A 39 -13.74 1.91 -16.79
CA ASP A 39 -14.25 1.59 -18.13
C ASP A 39 -13.49 2.47 -19.13
N THR A 40 -12.57 1.87 -19.86
CA THR A 40 -11.69 2.60 -20.78
C THR A 40 -11.26 1.72 -21.94
N ASP A 41 -11.07 2.36 -23.10
CA ASP A 41 -10.48 1.72 -24.29
C ASP A 41 -8.94 1.76 -24.28
N GLU A 42 -8.33 2.44 -23.28
CA GLU A 42 -6.87 2.50 -23.17
C GLU A 42 -6.25 1.10 -23.02
N GLU A 43 -5.07 0.95 -23.61
CA GLU A 43 -4.30 -0.29 -23.48
C GLU A 43 -3.81 -0.49 -22.05
N VAL A 44 -3.89 -1.73 -21.58
CA VAL A 44 -3.35 -2.11 -20.27
C VAL A 44 -1.83 -2.27 -20.35
N GLN A 45 -1.14 -1.84 -19.30
CA GLN A 45 0.32 -1.92 -19.23
C GLN A 45 0.78 -3.30 -18.72
N VAL A 46 -0.08 -4.01 -17.99
CA VAL A 46 0.15 -5.37 -17.52
C VAL A 46 -1.17 -6.14 -17.50
N GLU A 47 -1.13 -7.37 -17.98
CA GLU A 47 -2.24 -8.31 -17.88
C GLU A 47 -1.95 -9.37 -16.81
N TYR A 48 -2.89 -9.55 -15.89
CA TYR A 48 -2.89 -10.58 -14.87
C TYR A 48 -3.92 -11.64 -15.20
N PHE A 49 -3.51 -12.90 -15.19
CA PHE A 49 -4.36 -14.07 -15.44
C PHE A 49 -4.54 -14.82 -14.12
N LEU A 50 -5.68 -14.65 -13.46
CA LEU A 50 -6.00 -15.27 -12.17
C LEU A 50 -6.72 -16.60 -12.39
N GLU A 51 -6.06 -17.68 -11.98
CA GLU A 51 -6.55 -19.05 -12.07
C GLU A 51 -6.78 -19.65 -10.67
N VAL A 52 -7.92 -20.30 -10.48
CA VAL A 52 -8.20 -21.07 -9.26
C VAL A 52 -7.76 -22.51 -9.47
N VAL A 53 -6.86 -22.99 -8.63
CA VAL A 53 -6.24 -24.32 -8.76
C VAL A 53 -6.38 -25.15 -7.48
N ASP A 54 -6.41 -26.46 -7.60
CA ASP A 54 -6.43 -27.35 -6.42
C ASP A 54 -5.03 -27.50 -5.81
N LYS A 55 -3.98 -27.38 -6.63
CA LYS A 55 -2.58 -27.42 -6.21
C LYS A 55 -1.80 -26.31 -6.93
N LEU A 56 -1.03 -25.52 -6.17
CA LEU A 56 -0.16 -24.51 -6.75
C LEU A 56 0.95 -25.16 -7.59
N PRO A 57 1.31 -24.62 -8.77
CA PRO A 57 2.40 -25.10 -9.58
C PRO A 57 3.72 -25.14 -8.81
N GLU A 58 4.63 -25.99 -9.21
CA GLU A 58 5.98 -26.00 -8.66
C GLU A 58 6.72 -24.72 -9.07
N LEU A 59 7.47 -24.15 -8.14
CA LEU A 59 8.31 -22.99 -8.41
C LEU A 59 9.67 -23.45 -8.87
N ASP A 60 10.14 -22.89 -9.96
CA ASP A 60 11.48 -23.06 -10.49
C ASP A 60 12.28 -21.76 -10.28
N GLY A 61 13.60 -21.90 -10.07
CA GLY A 61 14.50 -20.77 -9.89
C GLY A 61 15.19 -20.71 -8.53
N GLU A 62 16.03 -19.69 -8.37
CA GLU A 62 16.78 -19.44 -7.14
C GLU A 62 15.90 -18.74 -6.10
N CYS A 63 15.85 -19.26 -4.87
CA CYS A 63 15.16 -18.61 -3.77
C CYS A 63 16.00 -17.41 -3.27
N VAL A 64 15.55 -16.19 -3.56
CA VAL A 64 16.25 -14.95 -3.21
C VAL A 64 15.73 -14.30 -1.94
N SER A 65 14.56 -14.72 -1.44
CA SER A 65 14.00 -14.28 -0.16
C SER A 65 13.05 -15.31 0.42
N GLN A 66 13.17 -15.53 1.72
CA GLN A 66 12.27 -16.42 2.45
C GLN A 66 11.85 -15.74 3.75
N ARG A 67 10.59 -15.34 3.81
CA ARG A 67 9.90 -14.81 4.99
C ARG A 67 8.79 -15.79 5.37
N ILE A 68 8.18 -15.58 6.52
CA ILE A 68 7.08 -16.42 6.98
C ILE A 68 5.82 -16.30 6.09
N ASP A 69 5.60 -15.10 5.54
CA ASP A 69 4.44 -14.74 4.71
C ASP A 69 4.71 -14.77 3.21
N LEU A 70 5.99 -14.77 2.79
CA LEU A 70 6.39 -14.61 1.41
C LEU A 70 7.69 -15.32 1.11
N LYS A 71 7.70 -16.15 0.06
CA LYS A 71 8.93 -16.68 -0.57
C LYS A 71 9.05 -16.10 -1.98
N VAL A 72 10.24 -15.64 -2.32
CA VAL A 72 10.53 -15.05 -3.63
C VAL A 72 11.62 -15.84 -4.33
N TYR A 73 11.35 -16.16 -5.58
CA TYR A 73 12.27 -16.89 -6.46
C TYR A 73 12.54 -16.06 -7.70
N LYS A 74 13.72 -16.24 -8.28
CA LYS A 74 14.11 -15.59 -9.55
C LYS A 74 14.65 -16.62 -10.53
N LYS A 75 14.27 -16.45 -11.80
CA LYS A 75 14.82 -17.18 -12.94
C LYS A 75 14.78 -16.27 -14.17
N ASP A 76 15.89 -16.16 -14.89
CA ASP A 76 16.00 -15.40 -16.15
C ASP A 76 15.42 -13.96 -16.06
N ASN A 77 15.69 -13.25 -14.98
CA ASN A 77 15.15 -11.92 -14.64
C ASN A 77 13.64 -11.84 -14.36
N LEU A 78 12.95 -12.97 -14.35
CA LEU A 78 11.55 -13.07 -13.95
C LEU A 78 11.45 -13.36 -12.45
N GLU A 79 10.43 -12.83 -11.83
CA GLU A 79 10.16 -12.99 -10.40
C GLU A 79 8.92 -13.87 -10.18
N TYR A 80 9.07 -14.80 -9.25
CA TYR A 80 8.00 -15.69 -8.80
C TYR A 80 7.83 -15.54 -7.31
N ARG A 81 6.60 -15.53 -6.84
CA ARG A 81 6.29 -15.39 -5.41
C ARG A 81 5.34 -16.47 -4.94
N ARG A 82 5.57 -16.94 -3.73
CA ARG A 82 4.67 -17.83 -3.01
C ARG A 82 4.20 -17.12 -1.73
N MET A 83 2.88 -16.95 -1.59
CA MET A 83 2.28 -16.23 -0.47
C MET A 83 1.69 -17.21 0.54
N ASN A 84 1.99 -16.98 1.83
CA ASN A 84 1.49 -17.76 2.96
C ASN A 84 0.72 -16.85 3.92
N PHE A 85 -0.25 -17.40 4.63
CA PHE A 85 -0.77 -16.73 5.82
C PHE A 85 0.23 -16.88 6.97
N MET A 86 0.32 -15.84 7.82
CA MET A 86 1.15 -15.92 9.02
C MET A 86 0.67 -17.06 9.92
N GLY A 87 1.59 -17.96 10.27
CA GLY A 87 1.30 -19.12 11.12
C GLY A 87 0.77 -20.35 10.39
N MET A 88 0.64 -20.30 9.04
CA MET A 88 0.30 -21.46 8.21
C MET A 88 1.50 -21.87 7.35
N GLU A 89 1.74 -23.18 7.26
CA GLU A 89 2.80 -23.71 6.38
C GLU A 89 2.37 -23.70 4.91
N GLU A 90 1.06 -23.80 4.66
CA GLU A 90 0.50 -23.83 3.32
C GLU A 90 0.40 -22.45 2.70
N SER A 91 0.77 -22.40 1.41
CA SER A 91 0.64 -21.21 0.59
C SER A 91 -0.78 -21.11 0.01
N TYR A 92 -1.37 -19.92 0.06
CA TYR A 92 -2.69 -19.67 -0.51
C TYR A 92 -2.64 -19.24 -1.97
N GLY A 93 -1.52 -18.66 -2.42
CA GLY A 93 -1.42 -18.13 -3.76
C GLY A 93 0.01 -18.08 -4.28
N GLN A 94 0.10 -17.86 -5.58
CA GLN A 94 1.36 -17.77 -6.31
C GLN A 94 1.27 -16.71 -7.40
N TYR A 95 2.35 -15.98 -7.58
CA TYR A 95 2.59 -15.00 -8.62
C TYR A 95 3.71 -15.50 -9.52
N GLU A 96 3.52 -15.45 -10.84
CA GLU A 96 4.53 -15.85 -11.84
C GLU A 96 4.60 -14.80 -12.96
N GLU A 97 5.72 -14.17 -13.12
CA GLU A 97 5.99 -13.37 -14.32
C GLU A 97 6.22 -14.29 -15.51
N ILE A 98 5.47 -14.07 -16.59
CA ILE A 98 5.66 -14.71 -17.89
C ILE A 98 6.51 -13.80 -18.79
N SER A 99 6.25 -12.49 -18.69
CA SER A 99 6.99 -11.43 -19.34
C SER A 99 6.93 -10.15 -18.47
N GLN A 100 7.41 -9.02 -18.98
CA GLN A 100 7.31 -7.74 -18.29
C GLN A 100 5.86 -7.25 -18.12
N ASP A 101 4.98 -7.64 -19.04
CA ASP A 101 3.59 -7.19 -19.18
C ASP A 101 2.55 -8.30 -18.96
N GLN A 102 2.98 -9.56 -18.75
CA GLN A 102 2.07 -10.67 -18.50
C GLN A 102 2.46 -11.45 -17.25
N VAL A 103 1.46 -11.70 -16.41
CA VAL A 103 1.62 -12.38 -15.11
C VAL A 103 0.53 -13.41 -14.91
N LYS A 104 0.89 -14.60 -14.49
CA LYS A 104 -0.06 -15.60 -13.97
C LYS A 104 -0.15 -15.49 -12.46
N LEU A 105 -1.39 -15.53 -11.99
CA LEU A 105 -1.72 -15.60 -10.58
C LEU A 105 -2.46 -16.91 -10.33
N TYR A 106 -2.03 -17.64 -9.33
CA TYR A 106 -2.71 -18.86 -8.92
C TYR A 106 -3.25 -18.66 -7.50
N LEU A 107 -4.51 -19.01 -7.32
CA LEU A 107 -5.19 -19.02 -6.04
C LEU A 107 -5.63 -20.46 -5.73
N LYS A 108 -5.22 -20.95 -4.57
CA LYS A 108 -5.63 -22.30 -4.15
C LYS A 108 -7.12 -22.31 -3.81
N ARG A 109 -7.87 -23.27 -4.37
CA ARG A 109 -9.33 -23.36 -4.28
C ARG A 109 -9.88 -23.25 -2.85
N GLU A 110 -9.21 -23.86 -1.89
CA GLU A 110 -9.62 -23.83 -0.50
C GLU A 110 -9.56 -22.43 0.14
N PHE A 111 -8.77 -21.50 -0.44
CA PHE A 111 -8.62 -20.12 0.03
C PHE A 111 -9.39 -19.08 -0.79
N VAL A 112 -10.20 -19.48 -1.76
CA VAL A 112 -11.02 -18.56 -2.59
C VAL A 112 -11.86 -17.62 -1.73
N HIS A 113 -12.43 -18.11 -0.61
CA HIS A 113 -13.22 -17.30 0.30
C HIS A 113 -12.43 -16.19 1.02
N MET A 114 -11.09 -16.24 0.99
CA MET A 114 -10.21 -15.25 1.63
C MET A 114 -9.86 -14.07 0.71
N ILE A 115 -10.15 -14.17 -0.60
CA ILE A 115 -9.76 -13.08 -1.53
C ILE A 115 -10.62 -11.82 -1.39
N ASN A 116 -11.73 -11.88 -0.68
CA ASN A 116 -12.52 -10.70 -0.32
C ASN A 116 -11.79 -9.79 0.69
N VAL A 117 -10.71 -10.27 1.33
CA VAL A 117 -9.85 -9.48 2.20
C VAL A 117 -8.84 -8.72 1.33
N ASP A 118 -8.84 -7.39 1.41
CA ASP A 118 -8.05 -6.52 0.54
C ASP A 118 -6.53 -6.81 0.58
N THR A 119 -5.98 -7.06 1.77
CA THR A 119 -4.55 -7.41 1.92
C THR A 119 -4.19 -8.74 1.25
N VAL A 120 -5.06 -9.75 1.32
CA VAL A 120 -4.86 -11.05 0.69
C VAL A 120 -4.91 -10.90 -0.83
N PHE A 121 -5.93 -10.22 -1.34
CA PHE A 121 -6.11 -10.03 -2.77
C PHE A 121 -4.96 -9.21 -3.39
N VAL A 122 -4.66 -8.04 -2.82
CA VAL A 122 -3.62 -7.14 -3.37
C VAL A 122 -2.23 -7.77 -3.34
N SER A 123 -1.91 -8.61 -2.35
CA SER A 123 -0.61 -9.28 -2.28
C SER A 123 -0.36 -10.28 -3.43
N LEU A 124 -1.41 -10.75 -4.12
CA LEU A 124 -1.25 -11.59 -5.31
C LEU A 124 -0.59 -10.86 -6.48
N PHE A 125 -0.66 -9.53 -6.56
CA PHE A 125 -0.31 -8.76 -7.76
C PHE A 125 1.09 -8.15 -7.75
N ALA A 126 1.83 -8.23 -6.65
CA ALA A 126 3.13 -7.55 -6.49
C ALA A 126 3.07 -6.05 -6.87
N MET A 127 1.99 -5.36 -6.47
CA MET A 127 1.68 -3.99 -6.89
C MET A 127 2.77 -2.99 -6.52
N GLU A 128 3.46 -3.15 -5.38
CA GLU A 128 4.54 -2.26 -4.95
C GLU A 128 5.70 -2.22 -5.98
N LYS A 129 5.95 -3.34 -6.67
CA LYS A 129 6.94 -3.43 -7.74
C LYS A 129 6.52 -2.60 -8.96
N ARG A 130 5.24 -2.66 -9.32
CA ARG A 130 4.67 -1.91 -10.45
C ARG A 130 4.62 -0.41 -10.14
N MET A 131 4.26 -0.06 -8.92
CA MET A 131 4.23 1.34 -8.48
C MET A 131 5.64 1.94 -8.45
N LEU A 132 6.63 1.20 -7.96
CA LEU A 132 8.01 1.69 -7.96
C LEU A 132 8.54 1.94 -9.37
N ALA A 133 8.15 1.12 -10.36
CA ALA A 133 8.49 1.37 -11.76
C ALA A 133 7.94 2.71 -12.28
N LYS A 134 6.87 3.23 -11.66
CA LYS A 134 6.22 4.53 -11.91
C LYS A 134 6.66 5.65 -10.96
N ASP A 135 7.80 5.51 -10.30
CA ASP A 135 8.34 6.47 -9.33
C ASP A 135 7.39 6.75 -8.14
N ALA A 136 6.68 5.72 -7.72
CA ALA A 136 5.76 5.77 -6.59
C ALA A 136 6.12 4.74 -5.51
N MET A 137 5.91 5.09 -4.24
CA MET A 137 6.23 4.26 -3.08
C MET A 137 5.03 4.13 -2.15
N VAL A 138 4.85 2.95 -1.55
CA VAL A 138 3.72 2.66 -0.63
C VAL A 138 4.16 2.90 0.80
N LEU A 139 3.48 3.82 1.49
CA LEU A 139 3.72 4.13 2.90
C LEU A 139 2.61 3.57 3.79
N HIS A 140 2.98 2.92 4.87
CA HIS A 140 2.06 2.48 5.94
C HIS A 140 1.71 3.67 6.84
N CYS A 141 0.50 4.18 6.69
CA CYS A 141 0.01 5.36 7.41
C CYS A 141 -1.52 5.47 7.35
N SER A 142 -2.11 6.18 8.30
CA SER A 142 -3.46 6.71 8.14
C SER A 142 -3.40 8.07 7.46
N VAL A 143 -4.22 8.28 6.44
CA VAL A 143 -4.29 9.50 5.63
C VAL A 143 -5.44 10.37 6.11
N LEU A 144 -5.13 11.54 6.62
CA LEU A 144 -6.09 12.47 7.15
C LEU A 144 -6.19 13.72 6.29
N LYS A 145 -7.39 14.01 5.76
CA LYS A 145 -7.69 15.21 4.97
C LYS A 145 -7.74 16.42 5.88
N VAL A 146 -6.94 17.41 5.56
CA VAL A 146 -6.95 18.75 6.14
C VAL A 146 -7.30 19.78 5.07
N LYS A 147 -7.45 21.06 5.45
CA LYS A 147 -7.92 22.11 4.54
C LYS A 147 -7.11 22.21 3.25
N SER A 148 -5.78 22.17 3.34
CA SER A 148 -4.87 22.41 2.20
C SER A 148 -4.28 21.15 1.57
N GLY A 149 -4.62 19.94 2.05
CA GLY A 149 -4.08 18.67 1.58
C GLY A 149 -4.32 17.53 2.55
N VAL A 150 -3.30 16.70 2.78
CA VAL A 150 -3.37 15.63 3.78
C VAL A 150 -2.16 15.65 4.71
N ILE A 151 -2.38 15.24 5.96
CA ILE A 151 -1.32 14.81 6.88
C ILE A 151 -1.38 13.29 7.02
N LEU A 152 -0.21 12.67 7.22
CA LEU A 152 -0.04 11.23 7.26
C LEU A 152 0.42 10.81 8.66
N PHE A 153 -0.43 10.08 9.39
CA PHE A 153 -0.02 9.45 10.66
C PHE A 153 0.67 8.13 10.37
N SER A 154 1.95 8.01 10.70
CA SER A 154 2.75 6.83 10.43
C SER A 154 3.39 6.28 11.73
N GLY A 155 3.97 5.08 11.63
CA GLY A 155 4.61 4.36 12.71
C GLY A 155 4.20 2.89 12.75
N PRO A 156 4.79 2.09 13.67
CA PRO A 156 4.55 0.65 13.78
C PRO A 156 3.06 0.29 13.94
N SER A 157 2.72 -0.95 13.64
CA SER A 157 1.37 -1.46 13.92
C SER A 157 1.04 -1.33 15.40
N GLY A 158 -0.19 -0.91 15.74
CA GLY A 158 -0.64 -0.73 17.12
C GLY A 158 -0.20 0.57 17.80
N ILE A 159 0.61 1.43 17.18
CA ILE A 159 1.11 2.68 17.79
C ILE A 159 0.01 3.71 18.08
N GLY A 160 -1.16 3.60 17.45
CA GLY A 160 -2.28 4.52 17.67
C GLY A 160 -2.66 5.38 16.45
N LYS A 161 -2.23 5.03 15.22
CA LYS A 161 -2.58 5.77 13.99
C LYS A 161 -4.08 6.00 13.83
N SER A 162 -4.87 4.92 13.91
CA SER A 162 -6.33 4.98 13.79
C SER A 162 -6.97 5.73 14.96
N THR A 163 -6.39 5.65 16.16
CA THR A 163 -6.86 6.40 17.34
C THR A 163 -6.69 7.89 17.13
N GLN A 164 -5.49 8.34 16.74
CA GLN A 164 -5.24 9.75 16.47
C GLN A 164 -6.10 10.27 15.31
N ALA A 165 -6.22 9.51 14.22
CA ALA A 165 -7.13 9.86 13.14
C ALA A 165 -8.58 10.03 13.63
N GLY A 166 -9.06 9.13 14.51
CA GLY A 166 -10.37 9.21 15.15
C GLY A 166 -10.56 10.44 16.03
N LEU A 167 -9.53 10.86 16.78
CA LEU A 167 -9.57 12.10 17.57
C LEU A 167 -9.71 13.33 16.66
N TRP A 168 -8.98 13.40 15.58
CA TRP A 168 -9.11 14.48 14.58
C TRP A 168 -10.49 14.51 13.92
N MET A 169 -11.06 13.36 13.61
CA MET A 169 -12.45 13.26 13.12
C MET A 169 -13.42 13.84 14.15
N LYS A 170 -13.25 13.48 15.42
CA LYS A 170 -14.14 13.89 16.51
C LYS A 170 -14.05 15.40 16.80
N TYR A 171 -12.84 15.92 16.94
CA TYR A 171 -12.62 17.28 17.45
C TYR A 171 -12.41 18.34 16.37
N ARG A 172 -11.98 17.94 15.16
CA ARG A 172 -11.70 18.84 14.02
C ARG A 172 -12.58 18.58 12.81
N LYS A 173 -13.48 17.58 12.88
CA LYS A 173 -14.31 17.12 11.76
C LYS A 173 -13.47 16.77 10.51
N ALA A 174 -12.23 16.37 10.73
CA ALA A 174 -11.35 15.93 9.67
C ALA A 174 -11.87 14.63 9.04
N ARG A 175 -11.51 14.38 7.79
CA ARG A 175 -11.93 13.17 7.06
C ARG A 175 -10.73 12.23 6.88
N VAL A 176 -10.87 10.98 7.28
CA VAL A 176 -9.90 9.93 6.95
C VAL A 176 -10.13 9.49 5.51
N ILE A 177 -9.07 9.49 4.70
CA ILE A 177 -9.08 9.07 3.29
C ILE A 177 -8.70 7.59 3.17
N ASN A 178 -7.69 7.16 3.92
CA ASN A 178 -7.31 5.77 4.03
C ASN A 178 -6.76 5.49 5.44
N GLY A 179 -7.12 4.36 6.02
CA GLY A 179 -6.75 4.04 7.39
C GLY A 179 -5.45 3.26 7.56
N ASP A 180 -4.85 2.76 6.47
CA ASP A 180 -3.70 1.86 6.57
C ASP A 180 -2.54 2.22 5.66
N ARG A 181 -2.79 2.63 4.40
CA ARG A 181 -1.72 2.88 3.42
C ARG A 181 -2.07 3.97 2.43
N THR A 182 -1.04 4.56 1.86
CA THR A 182 -1.16 5.45 0.71
C THR A 182 -0.06 5.19 -0.29
N LEU A 183 -0.33 5.52 -1.55
CA LEU A 183 0.69 5.59 -2.58
C LEU A 183 1.22 7.03 -2.62
N LEU A 184 2.53 7.20 -2.42
CA LEU A 184 3.22 8.47 -2.54
C LEU A 184 3.86 8.56 -3.91
N LYS A 185 3.50 9.61 -4.66
CA LYS A 185 4.06 9.89 -5.99
C LYS A 185 4.25 11.39 -6.18
N LYS A 186 5.30 11.77 -6.87
CA LYS A 186 5.52 13.17 -7.25
C LYS A 186 4.82 13.48 -8.56
N GLU A 187 3.84 14.38 -8.54
CA GLU A 187 3.09 14.83 -9.71
C GLU A 187 3.23 16.35 -9.87
N ASN A 188 3.63 16.80 -11.05
CA ASN A 188 3.85 18.23 -11.34
C ASN A 188 4.75 18.93 -10.30
N GLY A 189 5.79 18.24 -9.83
CA GLY A 189 6.75 18.75 -8.85
C GLY A 189 6.26 18.72 -7.40
N ARG A 190 5.07 18.20 -7.10
CA ARG A 190 4.49 18.10 -5.75
C ARG A 190 4.31 16.65 -5.33
N TRP A 191 4.62 16.34 -4.09
CA TRP A 191 4.34 15.03 -3.51
C TRP A 191 2.85 14.88 -3.18
N MET A 192 2.25 13.86 -3.79
CA MET A 192 0.84 13.52 -3.65
C MET A 192 0.67 12.22 -2.86
N SER A 193 -0.39 12.17 -2.07
CA SER A 193 -0.97 10.96 -1.50
C SER A 193 -2.09 10.51 -2.41
N LEU A 194 -1.96 9.34 -3.00
CA LEU A 194 -2.90 8.77 -3.96
C LEU A 194 -3.63 7.57 -3.34
N GLY A 195 -4.80 7.24 -3.87
CA GLY A 195 -5.57 6.09 -3.43
C GLY A 195 -4.77 4.79 -3.48
N TRP A 196 -4.99 3.94 -2.46
CA TRP A 196 -4.43 2.61 -2.37
C TRP A 196 -5.49 1.62 -1.88
N PRO A 197 -5.68 0.44 -2.50
CA PRO A 197 -6.82 -0.44 -2.25
C PRO A 197 -6.73 -1.28 -0.97
N ILE A 198 -5.89 -0.91 -0.01
CA ILE A 198 -5.78 -1.55 1.31
C ILE A 198 -6.10 -0.52 2.38
N CYS A 199 -7.04 -0.85 3.28
CA CYS A 199 -7.51 0.04 4.34
C CYS A 199 -7.28 -0.48 5.77
N GLY A 200 -6.81 -1.72 5.92
CA GLY A 200 -6.64 -2.37 7.21
C GLY A 200 -7.96 -2.47 8.01
N SER A 201 -7.87 -2.45 9.33
CA SER A 201 -9.02 -2.58 10.23
C SER A 201 -9.95 -1.36 10.26
N SER A 202 -9.58 -0.25 9.62
CA SER A 202 -10.43 0.95 9.56
C SER A 202 -11.60 0.82 8.59
N GLU A 203 -11.47 -0.07 7.61
CA GLU A 203 -12.39 -0.24 6.47
C GLU A 203 -12.59 1.05 5.62
N ILE A 204 -11.78 2.08 5.88
CA ILE A 204 -11.85 3.35 5.17
C ILE A 204 -10.83 3.37 4.04
N CYS A 205 -11.32 3.47 2.81
CA CYS A 205 -10.51 3.62 1.60
C CYS A 205 -11.27 4.43 0.55
N TYR A 206 -10.66 5.52 0.09
CA TYR A 206 -11.14 6.32 -1.03
C TYR A 206 -10.06 6.37 -2.11
N ASN A 207 -10.48 6.29 -3.38
CA ASN A 207 -9.59 6.50 -4.53
C ASN A 207 -9.53 7.99 -4.85
N GLU A 208 -8.85 8.75 -4.02
CA GLU A 208 -8.71 10.20 -4.10
C GLU A 208 -7.25 10.61 -3.98
N ALA A 209 -6.88 11.75 -4.57
CA ALA A 209 -5.53 12.29 -4.60
C ALA A 209 -5.46 13.65 -3.91
N TYR A 210 -4.45 13.84 -3.06
CA TYR A 210 -4.23 15.09 -2.33
C TYR A 210 -2.75 15.41 -2.17
N PRO A 211 -2.34 16.69 -2.15
CA PRO A 211 -0.98 17.06 -1.82
C PRO A 211 -0.65 16.71 -0.36
N VAL A 212 0.52 16.11 -0.15
CA VAL A 212 1.03 15.81 1.19
C VAL A 212 1.55 17.08 1.84
N LYS A 213 1.12 17.34 3.07
CA LYS A 213 1.54 18.49 3.88
C LYS A 213 2.61 18.14 4.91
N ALA A 214 2.43 17.01 5.59
CA ALA A 214 3.37 16.53 6.59
C ALA A 214 3.19 15.02 6.83
N VAL A 215 4.24 14.38 7.36
CA VAL A 215 4.18 13.04 7.93
C VAL A 215 4.47 13.13 9.42
N ILE A 216 3.64 12.49 10.24
CA ILE A 216 3.74 12.49 11.69
C ILE A 216 3.97 11.05 12.16
N PHE A 217 5.17 10.77 12.65
CA PHE A 217 5.51 9.51 13.29
C PHE A 217 5.06 9.55 14.74
N LEU A 218 4.08 8.71 15.04
CA LEU A 218 3.45 8.66 16.36
C LEU A 218 4.27 7.84 17.36
N GLY A 219 4.30 8.30 18.61
CA GLY A 219 4.74 7.61 19.79
C GLY A 219 3.70 7.71 20.91
N GLN A 220 3.60 6.70 21.76
CA GLN A 220 2.75 6.76 22.95
C GLN A 220 3.49 7.51 24.08
N ALA A 221 2.86 8.53 24.64
CA ALA A 221 3.39 9.34 25.73
C ALA A 221 2.26 9.84 26.63
N GLU A 222 2.58 10.13 27.90
CA GLU A 222 1.63 10.76 28.83
C GLU A 222 1.43 12.23 28.49
N GLU A 223 2.50 12.93 28.12
CA GLU A 223 2.51 14.32 27.70
C GLU A 223 2.54 14.41 26.18
N ASN A 224 1.85 15.40 25.65
CA ASN A 224 1.77 15.65 24.21
C ASN A 224 2.91 16.59 23.82
N ASP A 225 3.89 16.07 23.08
CA ASP A 225 5.02 16.86 22.58
C ASP A 225 5.51 16.32 21.24
N GLY A 226 6.07 17.19 20.42
CA GLY A 226 6.60 16.80 19.14
C GLY A 226 7.58 17.80 18.57
N ARG A 227 8.36 17.30 17.61
CA ARG A 227 9.34 18.13 16.91
C ARG A 227 9.50 17.68 15.46
N ARG A 228 9.92 18.59 14.62
CA ARG A 228 10.33 18.27 13.26
C ARG A 228 11.62 17.45 13.30
N LEU A 229 11.65 16.35 12.56
CA LEU A 229 12.84 15.53 12.40
C LEU A 229 13.85 16.22 11.49
N ARG A 230 15.14 16.02 11.79
CA ARG A 230 16.22 16.39 10.88
C ARG A 230 16.20 15.46 9.67
N TYR A 231 16.75 15.90 8.57
CA TYR A 231 16.72 15.21 7.27
C TYR A 231 17.02 13.70 7.32
N PHE A 232 18.14 13.32 7.93
CA PHE A 232 18.51 11.89 8.03
C PHE A 232 17.62 11.09 8.97
N ASP A 233 17.10 11.70 10.03
CA ASP A 233 16.18 11.06 10.96
C ASP A 233 14.80 10.85 10.27
N ALA A 234 14.39 11.81 9.43
CA ALA A 234 13.18 11.71 8.60
C ALA A 234 13.29 10.55 7.59
N ILE A 235 14.41 10.42 6.88
CA ILE A 235 14.64 9.31 5.94
C ILE A 235 14.56 7.96 6.66
N LYS A 236 15.22 7.80 7.81
CA LYS A 236 15.17 6.55 8.60
C LYS A 236 13.75 6.21 9.04
N ALA A 237 13.00 7.20 9.53
CA ALA A 237 11.63 7.01 9.94
C ALA A 237 10.77 6.58 8.74
N MET A 238 10.86 7.26 7.61
CA MET A 238 10.11 6.94 6.40
C MET A 238 10.41 5.52 5.90
N ILE A 239 11.69 5.14 5.73
CA ILE A 239 12.08 3.81 5.25
C ILE A 239 11.57 2.70 6.16
N SER A 240 11.43 2.94 7.47
CA SER A 240 10.89 1.95 8.41
C SER A 240 9.43 1.58 8.15
N GLN A 241 8.69 2.41 7.41
CA GLN A 241 7.25 2.23 7.14
C GLN A 241 6.91 2.15 5.63
N ILE A 242 7.87 2.36 4.74
CA ILE A 242 7.71 2.14 3.30
C ILE A 242 7.82 0.65 3.00
N THR A 243 7.01 0.18 2.05
CA THR A 243 7.11 -1.20 1.55
C THR A 243 8.38 -1.35 0.71
N VAL A 244 9.31 -2.22 1.16
CA VAL A 244 10.60 -2.43 0.51
C VAL A 244 10.81 -3.90 0.17
N ASN A 245 11.15 -4.18 -1.09
CA ASN A 245 11.57 -5.49 -1.55
C ASN A 245 13.09 -5.65 -1.37
N GLY A 246 13.51 -5.97 -0.14
CA GLY A 246 14.93 -6.01 0.26
C GLY A 246 15.80 -7.02 -0.50
N TRP A 247 15.18 -7.99 -1.20
CA TRP A 247 15.89 -8.94 -2.07
C TRP A 247 16.27 -8.37 -3.45
N ASN A 248 15.82 -7.14 -3.76
CA ASN A 248 16.08 -6.48 -5.02
C ASN A 248 16.90 -5.20 -4.76
N PRO A 249 18.23 -5.19 -5.00
CA PRO A 249 19.06 -4.02 -4.74
C PRO A 249 18.61 -2.75 -5.50
N GLN A 250 18.16 -2.89 -6.74
CA GLN A 250 17.67 -1.78 -7.55
C GLN A 250 16.37 -1.18 -6.98
N PHE A 251 15.51 -2.05 -6.42
CA PHE A 251 14.31 -1.60 -5.71
C PHE A 251 14.69 -0.78 -4.47
N VAL A 252 15.64 -1.28 -3.67
CA VAL A 252 16.12 -0.60 -2.47
C VAL A 252 16.73 0.76 -2.81
N GLU A 253 17.61 0.82 -3.81
CA GLU A 253 18.22 2.06 -4.28
C GLU A 253 17.18 3.10 -4.73
N LYS A 254 16.20 2.66 -5.52
CA LYS A 254 15.13 3.54 -6.01
C LYS A 254 14.24 4.06 -4.89
N ILE A 255 13.87 3.21 -3.90
CA ILE A 255 13.13 3.64 -2.70
C ILE A 255 13.94 4.66 -1.91
N TRP A 256 15.24 4.43 -1.77
CA TRP A 256 16.11 5.37 -1.07
C TRP A 256 16.10 6.75 -1.73
N ASN A 257 16.31 6.81 -3.04
CA ASN A 257 16.34 8.06 -3.80
C ASN A 257 14.98 8.81 -3.73
N LEU A 258 13.86 8.10 -3.84
CA LEU A 258 12.52 8.69 -3.69
C LEU A 258 12.28 9.21 -2.28
N THR A 259 12.76 8.50 -1.26
CA THR A 259 12.60 8.90 0.14
C THR A 259 13.45 10.13 0.47
N GLU A 260 14.66 10.24 -0.09
CA GLU A 260 15.50 11.43 0.03
C GLU A 260 14.82 12.66 -0.60
N ASP A 261 14.30 12.53 -1.82
CA ASP A 261 13.58 13.62 -2.49
C ASP A 261 12.31 14.01 -1.73
N PHE A 262 11.58 13.02 -1.16
CA PHE A 262 10.42 13.27 -0.33
C PHE A 262 10.77 14.04 0.94
N ALA A 263 11.77 13.56 1.70
CA ALA A 263 12.17 14.16 2.98
C ALA A 263 12.79 15.55 2.83
N ALA A 264 13.35 15.86 1.65
CA ALA A 264 13.84 17.20 1.34
C ALA A 264 12.71 18.23 1.16
N GLN A 265 11.49 17.80 0.81
CA GLN A 265 10.38 18.67 0.45
C GLN A 265 9.24 18.64 1.46
N ILE A 266 8.98 17.49 2.06
CA ILE A 266 7.86 17.29 2.98
C ILE A 266 8.38 17.21 4.42
N PRO A 267 7.89 18.05 5.33
CA PRO A 267 8.28 17.99 6.73
C PRO A 267 7.79 16.71 7.38
N VAL A 268 8.68 16.08 8.12
CA VAL A 268 8.43 14.85 8.89
C VAL A 268 8.60 15.18 10.37
N PHE A 269 7.66 14.77 11.19
CA PHE A 269 7.65 15.00 12.63
C PHE A 269 7.66 13.68 13.39
N GLU A 270 8.26 13.67 14.57
CA GLU A 270 7.93 12.72 15.63
C GLU A 270 6.97 13.40 16.61
N TYR A 271 6.00 12.65 17.10
CA TYR A 271 4.97 13.16 17.99
C TYR A 271 4.60 12.11 19.04
N GLY A 272 5.02 12.34 20.28
CA GLY A 272 4.55 11.60 21.43
C GLY A 272 3.21 12.13 21.88
N CYS A 273 2.21 11.26 22.08
CA CYS A 273 0.87 11.70 22.41
C CYS A 273 0.06 10.70 23.23
N ASN A 274 -0.90 11.23 23.97
CA ASN A 274 -1.97 10.49 24.62
C ASN A 274 -3.23 10.38 23.72
N MET A 275 -4.35 9.94 24.31
CA MET A 275 -5.63 9.73 23.59
C MET A 275 -6.69 10.81 23.93
N GLU A 276 -6.27 11.99 24.32
CA GLU A 276 -7.17 13.09 24.72
C GLU A 276 -7.25 14.18 23.65
N GLU A 277 -8.21 15.10 23.80
CA GLU A 277 -8.37 16.27 22.91
C GLU A 277 -7.10 17.12 22.85
N ALA A 278 -6.41 17.28 23.99
CA ALA A 278 -5.15 18.02 24.07
C ALA A 278 -4.07 17.51 23.10
N ALA A 279 -4.10 16.22 22.72
CA ALA A 279 -3.20 15.68 21.70
C ALA A 279 -3.49 16.28 20.30
N VAL A 280 -4.74 16.56 20.01
CA VAL A 280 -5.12 17.22 18.74
C VAL A 280 -4.71 18.70 18.76
N ASP A 281 -4.98 19.41 19.87
CA ASP A 281 -4.64 20.83 20.03
C ASP A 281 -3.13 21.06 19.91
N THR A 282 -2.33 20.23 20.58
CA THR A 282 -0.86 20.33 20.58
C THR A 282 -0.32 20.07 19.18
N LEU A 283 -0.80 19.03 18.49
CA LEU A 283 -0.35 18.73 17.13
C LEU A 283 -0.79 19.80 16.13
N GLU A 284 -2.01 20.31 16.24
CA GLU A 284 -2.50 21.39 15.37
C GLU A 284 -1.63 22.65 15.51
N ASN A 285 -1.26 23.01 16.75
CA ASN A 285 -0.36 24.13 17.01
C ASN A 285 1.05 23.88 16.44
N LEU A 286 1.57 22.65 16.55
CA LEU A 286 2.86 22.27 15.96
C LEU A 286 2.87 22.40 14.43
N LEU A 287 1.73 22.19 13.80
CA LEU A 287 1.56 22.18 12.34
C LEU A 287 0.96 23.49 11.79
N LEU A 288 0.80 24.53 12.60
CA LEU A 288 0.02 25.75 12.24
C LEU A 288 0.48 26.34 10.89
N ASP A 289 1.79 26.59 10.73
CA ASP A 289 2.37 27.16 9.50
C ASP A 289 2.24 26.24 8.25
N ILE A 290 1.90 24.96 8.45
CA ILE A 290 1.79 23.96 7.39
C ILE A 290 0.33 23.79 6.94
N LEU A 291 -0.61 23.98 7.86
CA LEU A 291 -2.04 23.76 7.65
C LEU A 291 -2.75 25.00 7.06
N GLU A 292 -2.16 26.19 7.19
CA GLU A 292 -2.59 27.39 6.49
C GLU A 292 -2.25 27.35 5.00
#